data_338d6b2382cc9344adaa4c90cb9737c6
#
_entry.id   338d6b2382cc9344adaa4c90cb9737c6
#
_cell.length_a   1.000
_cell.length_b   1.000
_cell.length_c   1.000
_cell.angle_alpha   90.00
_cell.angle_beta   90.00
_cell.angle_gamma   90.00
#
_symmetry.space_group_name_H-M   'P 1'
#
loop_
_entity.id
_entity.type
_entity.pdbx_description
1 polymer ?
#
loop_
_entity_poly.entity_id
_entity_poly.type
_entity_poly.pdbx_seq_one_letter_code
_entity_poly.pdbx_strand_id
1 'polypeptide(L)'
;MSIRSRSIGVNVSANEHRESVIDLKRSAVLTHQREAAILERLEAVGSVTVDELSRLLDVSGTTIRRDLERLELGARLRRVHGGATVARTREPGADGELDDDTREKEAIARATAGSIADGQVVLLDIGITTLRLARHLRGRPVTVITNSLAVLDALRDDDIVTLVLLGGMIGAKTRTLIGPLTEESLARVHADVAVISSTGIKPEGAVVTDLTHEASIKRRMREVADRSILVANTSKFPGSGSYRIASLSDFDAIVTTDRADATTLAAAARAGVEIVRA
;
A
#
# COMPACT_ATOMS: atom_id res chain seq x y z
N MET A 1 -71.54 -16.84 9.45
CA MET A 1 -70.36 -17.71 9.67
C MET A 1 -69.16 -16.81 9.75
N SER A 2 -68.76 -16.50 11.00
CA SER A 2 -67.80 -15.40 11.31
C SER A 2 -66.45 -16.00 11.64
N ILE A 3 -65.42 -15.67 10.88
CA ILE A 3 -64.05 -16.06 11.10
C ILE A 3 -63.32 -14.93 11.84
N ARG A 4 -63.01 -15.14 13.11
CA ARG A 4 -62.18 -14.23 13.91
C ARG A 4 -60.70 -14.41 13.57
N SER A 5 -60.11 -13.37 13.05
CA SER A 5 -58.68 -13.21 12.91
C SER A 5 -58.06 -12.88 14.29
N ARG A 6 -57.13 -13.72 14.80
CA ARG A 6 -56.30 -13.41 15.97
C ARG A 6 -55.02 -12.76 15.45
N SER A 7 -54.85 -11.48 15.69
CA SER A 7 -53.56 -10.77 15.57
C SER A 7 -52.70 -11.08 16.79
N ILE A 8 -51.55 -11.70 16.58
CA ILE A 8 -50.50 -11.82 17.60
C ILE A 8 -49.66 -10.53 17.52
N GLY A 9 -49.94 -9.64 18.48
CA GLY A 9 -49.14 -8.44 18.63
C GLY A 9 -47.81 -8.77 19.31
N VAL A 10 -46.71 -8.71 18.56
CA VAL A 10 -45.35 -8.69 19.12
C VAL A 10 -45.05 -7.24 19.46
N ASN A 11 -45.28 -6.88 20.72
CA ASN A 11 -44.94 -5.57 21.24
C ASN A 11 -43.51 -5.62 21.78
N VAL A 12 -42.52 -5.46 20.90
CA VAL A 12 -41.12 -5.26 21.27
C VAL A 12 -40.98 -3.79 21.66
N SER A 13 -40.74 -3.57 22.94
CA SER A 13 -40.78 -2.25 23.58
C SER A 13 -39.70 -1.34 22.94
N ALA A 14 -40.13 -0.16 22.51
CA ALA A 14 -39.26 0.90 21.96
C ALA A 14 -38.15 1.33 22.94
N ASN A 15 -38.24 0.90 24.20
CA ASN A 15 -37.27 1.16 25.27
C ASN A 15 -36.03 0.23 25.16
N GLU A 16 -36.23 -1.05 24.87
CA GLU A 16 -35.11 -2.01 24.67
C GLU A 16 -34.23 -1.67 23.48
N HIS A 17 -34.82 -1.13 22.39
CA HIS A 17 -34.06 -0.66 21.23
C HIS A 17 -33.25 0.62 21.53
N ARG A 18 -33.77 1.52 22.37
CA ARG A 18 -33.03 2.73 22.79
C ARG A 18 -31.89 2.41 23.72
N GLU A 19 -32.05 1.52 24.66
CA GLU A 19 -30.99 1.08 25.58
C GLU A 19 -29.87 0.34 24.83
N SER A 20 -30.19 -0.54 23.88
CA SER A 20 -29.19 -1.25 23.08
C SER A 20 -28.39 -0.31 22.16
N VAL A 21 -29.02 0.71 21.58
CA VAL A 21 -28.34 1.71 20.72
C VAL A 21 -27.46 2.66 21.56
N ILE A 22 -27.86 2.98 22.79
CA ILE A 22 -27.06 3.79 23.70
C ILE A 22 -25.85 3.01 24.21
N ASP A 23 -25.99 1.73 24.52
CA ASP A 23 -24.90 0.85 24.93
C ASP A 23 -23.89 0.59 23.80
N LEU A 24 -24.36 0.40 22.57
CA LEU A 24 -23.49 0.28 21.38
C LEU A 24 -22.70 1.56 21.12
N LYS A 25 -23.31 2.73 21.25
CA LYS A 25 -22.62 4.03 21.11
C LYS A 25 -21.61 4.26 22.23
N ARG A 26 -21.94 3.91 23.45
CA ARG A 26 -21.04 4.02 24.63
C ARG A 26 -19.85 3.07 24.52
N SER A 27 -20.08 1.84 24.08
CA SER A 27 -19.02 0.85 23.79
C SER A 27 -18.09 1.30 22.65
N ALA A 28 -18.62 1.91 21.60
CA ALA A 28 -17.84 2.44 20.48
C ALA A 28 -16.97 3.64 20.90
N VAL A 29 -17.50 4.55 21.74
CA VAL A 29 -16.74 5.69 22.29
C VAL A 29 -15.60 5.20 23.18
N LEU A 30 -15.85 4.24 24.08
CA LEU A 30 -14.82 3.64 24.92
C LEU A 30 -13.73 2.93 24.10
N THR A 31 -14.09 2.28 22.99
CA THR A 31 -13.15 1.64 22.08
C THR A 31 -12.25 2.67 21.39
N HIS A 32 -12.82 3.74 20.87
CA HIS A 32 -12.06 4.79 20.20
C HIS A 32 -11.09 5.52 21.15
N GLN A 33 -11.53 5.79 22.39
CA GLN A 33 -10.67 6.38 23.43
C GLN A 33 -9.51 5.45 23.79
N ARG A 34 -9.76 4.15 23.88
CA ARG A 34 -8.74 3.16 24.17
C ARG A 34 -7.75 3.00 23.04
N GLU A 35 -8.22 3.00 21.79
CA GLU A 35 -7.36 2.99 20.60
C GLU A 35 -6.46 4.24 20.53
N ALA A 36 -6.98 5.42 20.87
CA ALA A 36 -6.20 6.64 20.96
C ALA A 36 -5.09 6.55 22.03
N ALA A 37 -5.42 6.05 23.23
CA ALA A 37 -4.44 5.86 24.30
C ALA A 37 -3.36 4.81 23.97
N ILE A 38 -3.71 3.75 23.21
CA ILE A 38 -2.75 2.77 22.71
C ILE A 38 -1.75 3.44 21.75
N LEU A 39 -2.24 4.26 20.83
CA LEU A 39 -1.39 4.95 19.85
C LEU A 39 -0.49 5.99 20.52
N GLU A 40 -1.01 6.78 21.43
CA GLU A 40 -0.24 7.76 22.21
C GLU A 40 0.90 7.07 22.98
N ARG A 41 0.59 5.95 23.67
CA ARG A 41 1.60 5.17 24.37
C ARG A 41 2.66 4.61 23.42
N LEU A 42 2.21 4.11 22.26
CA LEU A 42 3.07 3.55 21.24
C LEU A 42 4.01 4.62 20.64
N GLU A 43 3.50 5.84 20.40
CA GLU A 43 4.31 6.98 19.94
C GLU A 43 5.37 7.37 20.97
N ALA A 44 5.02 7.35 22.26
CA ALA A 44 5.95 7.72 23.33
C ALA A 44 7.09 6.73 23.55
N VAL A 45 6.86 5.40 23.40
CA VAL A 45 7.84 4.36 23.75
C VAL A 45 8.29 3.48 22.58
N GLY A 46 7.73 3.65 21.38
CA GLY A 46 8.09 2.95 20.16
C GLY A 46 7.56 1.52 20.03
N SER A 47 7.35 0.81 21.14
CA SER A 47 6.77 -0.54 21.17
C SER A 47 6.05 -0.80 22.49
N VAL A 48 5.00 -1.62 22.46
CA VAL A 48 4.16 -1.95 23.62
C VAL A 48 3.81 -3.44 23.61
N THR A 49 3.66 -4.03 24.80
CA THR A 49 3.18 -5.41 24.94
C THR A 49 1.70 -5.46 25.27
N VAL A 50 1.05 -6.59 24.97
CA VAL A 50 -0.35 -6.82 25.35
C VAL A 50 -0.55 -6.74 26.87
N ASP A 51 0.40 -7.27 27.65
CA ASP A 51 0.31 -7.27 29.11
C ASP A 51 0.51 -5.88 29.71
N GLU A 52 1.36 -5.06 29.13
CA GLU A 52 1.56 -3.66 29.50
C GLU A 52 0.28 -2.84 29.25
N LEU A 53 -0.28 -2.94 28.03
CA LEU A 53 -1.51 -2.24 27.67
C LEU A 53 -2.72 -2.73 28.48
N SER A 54 -2.81 -4.02 28.76
CA SER A 54 -3.86 -4.61 29.59
C SER A 54 -3.87 -4.01 30.99
N ARG A 55 -2.70 -3.85 31.61
CA ARG A 55 -2.54 -3.21 32.91
C ARG A 55 -2.81 -1.71 32.87
N LEU A 56 -2.29 -1.02 31.84
CA LEU A 56 -2.43 0.43 31.71
C LEU A 56 -3.87 0.87 31.50
N LEU A 57 -4.65 0.10 30.74
CA LEU A 57 -6.00 0.46 30.30
C LEU A 57 -7.10 -0.30 31.08
N ASP A 58 -6.69 -1.15 32.03
CA ASP A 58 -7.59 -1.95 32.89
C ASP A 58 -8.62 -2.77 32.08
N VAL A 59 -8.13 -3.47 31.02
CA VAL A 59 -8.92 -4.35 30.18
C VAL A 59 -8.22 -5.69 29.94
N SER A 60 -8.99 -6.71 29.54
CA SER A 60 -8.41 -8.03 29.28
C SER A 60 -7.41 -8.01 28.10
N GLY A 61 -6.41 -8.89 28.14
CA GLY A 61 -5.48 -9.06 27.02
C GLY A 61 -6.16 -9.45 25.71
N THR A 62 -7.34 -10.10 25.78
CA THR A 62 -8.16 -10.41 24.60
C THR A 62 -8.75 -9.14 23.99
N THR A 63 -9.18 -8.19 24.80
CA THR A 63 -9.67 -6.88 24.35
C THR A 63 -8.55 -6.12 23.66
N ILE A 64 -7.36 -6.07 24.27
CA ILE A 64 -6.17 -5.42 23.68
C ILE A 64 -5.81 -6.05 22.34
N ARG A 65 -5.78 -7.38 22.23
CA ARG A 65 -5.47 -8.05 20.95
C ARG A 65 -6.44 -7.65 19.84
N ARG A 66 -7.74 -7.52 20.15
CA ARG A 66 -8.76 -7.05 19.18
C ARG A 66 -8.57 -5.58 18.79
N ASP A 67 -8.20 -4.73 19.73
CA ASP A 67 -7.91 -3.32 19.47
C ASP A 67 -6.66 -3.17 18.61
N LEU A 68 -5.57 -3.90 18.92
CA LEU A 68 -4.36 -3.94 18.11
C LEU A 68 -4.63 -4.47 16.69
N GLU A 69 -5.51 -5.46 16.55
CA GLU A 69 -5.91 -6.01 15.26
C GLU A 69 -6.65 -4.97 14.40
N ARG A 70 -7.57 -4.20 14.99
CA ARG A 70 -8.26 -3.10 14.29
C ARG A 70 -7.30 -1.98 13.91
N LEU A 71 -6.39 -1.60 14.79
CA LEU A 71 -5.39 -0.56 14.52
C LEU A 71 -4.39 -0.99 13.44
N GLU A 72 -4.02 -2.28 13.39
CA GLU A 72 -3.19 -2.84 12.32
C GLU A 72 -3.93 -2.86 10.97
N LEU A 73 -5.21 -3.25 10.96
CA LEU A 73 -6.07 -3.16 9.77
C LEU A 73 -6.21 -1.73 9.26
N GLY A 74 -6.18 -0.75 10.17
CA GLY A 74 -6.14 0.69 9.86
C GLY A 74 -4.75 1.22 9.50
N ALA A 75 -3.71 0.37 9.42
CA ALA A 75 -2.31 0.74 9.19
C ALA A 75 -1.76 1.76 10.22
N ARG A 76 -2.36 1.83 11.43
CA ARG A 76 -1.97 2.75 12.51
C ARG A 76 -0.81 2.23 13.37
N LEU A 77 -0.58 0.91 13.36
CA LEU A 77 0.51 0.23 14.05
C LEU A 77 0.85 -1.08 13.32
N ARG A 78 1.96 -1.72 13.70
CA ARG A 78 2.33 -3.08 13.29
C ARG A 78 2.32 -4.00 14.50
N ARG A 79 1.62 -5.13 14.43
CA ARG A 79 1.66 -6.17 15.47
C ARG A 79 2.97 -6.96 15.39
N VAL A 80 3.47 -7.31 16.57
CA VAL A 80 4.61 -8.22 16.77
C VAL A 80 4.18 -9.32 17.75
N HIS A 81 5.01 -10.36 17.91
CA HIS A 81 4.68 -11.43 18.86
C HIS A 81 4.53 -10.86 20.27
N GLY A 82 3.31 -10.93 20.82
CA GLY A 82 2.98 -10.44 22.17
C GLY A 82 2.69 -8.92 22.29
N GLY A 83 2.63 -8.15 21.20
CA GLY A 83 2.39 -6.70 21.30
C GLY A 83 2.26 -5.97 19.98
N ALA A 84 2.67 -4.70 19.98
CA ALA A 84 2.68 -3.85 18.80
C ALA A 84 3.86 -2.88 18.81
N THR A 85 4.25 -2.43 17.63
CA THR A 85 5.20 -1.33 17.41
C THR A 85 4.56 -0.27 16.53
N VAL A 86 5.05 0.97 16.61
CA VAL A 86 4.58 2.05 15.73
C VAL A 86 4.52 1.56 14.29
N ALA A 87 3.42 1.84 13.59
CA ALA A 87 3.40 1.75 12.14
C ALA A 87 4.31 2.88 11.64
N ARG A 88 5.61 2.72 11.79
CA ARG A 88 6.55 3.64 11.18
C ARG A 88 6.46 3.40 9.67
N THR A 89 5.85 4.33 8.95
CA THR A 89 6.54 4.89 7.79
C THR A 89 7.85 5.42 8.35
N ARG A 90 8.83 4.53 8.47
CA ARG A 90 10.16 4.87 8.96
C ARG A 90 10.74 5.83 7.96
N GLU A 91 10.79 7.12 8.32
CA GLU A 91 11.63 8.04 7.60
C GLU A 91 13.05 7.47 7.63
N PRO A 92 13.71 7.27 6.49
CA PRO A 92 15.10 6.86 6.48
C PRO A 92 15.92 8.05 6.96
N GLY A 93 16.48 7.98 8.17
CA GLY A 93 17.34 9.06 8.66
C GLY A 93 17.61 9.11 10.15
N ALA A 94 17.05 8.22 10.99
CA ALA A 94 17.42 8.14 12.40
C ALA A 94 18.20 6.84 12.62
N ASP A 95 19.48 6.97 12.90
CA ASP A 95 20.49 6.03 13.35
C ASP A 95 20.00 4.60 13.74
N GLY A 96 19.86 3.74 12.75
CA GLY A 96 19.59 2.35 12.84
C GLY A 96 19.92 1.72 11.51
N GLU A 97 20.74 0.69 11.52
CA GLU A 97 21.09 -0.08 10.33
C GLU A 97 19.84 -0.45 9.55
N LEU A 98 19.69 0.08 8.33
CA LEU A 98 18.58 -0.27 7.42
C LEU A 98 18.62 -1.78 7.22
N ASP A 99 17.46 -2.46 7.34
CA ASP A 99 17.38 -3.86 6.97
C ASP A 99 17.69 -4.03 5.46
N ASP A 100 18.09 -5.23 5.06
CA ASP A 100 18.47 -5.54 3.69
C ASP A 100 17.37 -5.19 2.68
N ASP A 101 16.10 -5.44 3.03
CA ASP A 101 14.93 -5.13 2.19
C ASP A 101 14.81 -3.63 1.92
N THR A 102 15.07 -2.82 2.93
CA THR A 102 15.05 -1.36 2.83
C THR A 102 16.22 -0.83 1.99
N ARG A 103 17.43 -1.41 2.13
CA ARG A 103 18.61 -1.06 1.33
C ARG A 103 18.40 -1.38 -0.14
N GLU A 104 17.87 -2.57 -0.45
CA GLU A 104 17.56 -2.98 -1.81
C GLU A 104 16.56 -2.03 -2.49
N LYS A 105 15.47 -1.70 -1.81
CA LYS A 105 14.46 -0.77 -2.36
C LYS A 105 15.01 0.62 -2.61
N GLU A 106 15.92 1.09 -1.75
CA GLU A 106 16.59 2.39 -1.93
C GLU A 106 17.55 2.38 -3.13
N ALA A 107 18.34 1.32 -3.28
CA ALA A 107 19.25 1.16 -4.41
C ALA A 107 18.47 1.11 -5.73
N ILE A 108 17.39 0.29 -5.79
CA ILE A 108 16.50 0.19 -6.95
C ILE A 108 15.87 1.54 -7.30
N ALA A 109 15.36 2.27 -6.30
CA ALA A 109 14.76 3.58 -6.51
C ALA A 109 15.74 4.59 -7.10
N ARG A 110 16.97 4.63 -6.59
CA ARG A 110 18.05 5.49 -7.08
C ARG A 110 18.49 5.13 -8.49
N ALA A 111 18.69 3.83 -8.78
CA ALA A 111 19.05 3.36 -10.11
C ALA A 111 17.95 3.72 -11.14
N THR A 112 16.67 3.52 -10.75
CA THR A 112 15.52 3.88 -11.60
C THR A 112 15.46 5.39 -11.83
N ALA A 113 15.70 6.22 -10.81
CA ALA A 113 15.72 7.68 -10.95
C ALA A 113 16.82 8.15 -11.94
N GLY A 114 17.96 7.47 -11.95
CA GLY A 114 19.06 7.72 -12.90
C GLY A 114 18.71 7.41 -14.36
N SER A 115 17.72 6.56 -14.61
CA SER A 115 17.26 6.21 -15.98
C SER A 115 16.14 7.12 -16.50
N ILE A 116 15.63 8.03 -15.67
CA ILE A 116 14.61 9.01 -16.03
C ILE A 116 15.33 10.31 -16.42
N ALA A 117 15.03 10.85 -17.59
CA ALA A 117 15.56 12.15 -18.04
C ALA A 117 14.67 13.30 -17.59
N ASP A 118 15.28 14.49 -17.45
CA ASP A 118 14.52 15.71 -17.20
C ASP A 118 13.62 16.03 -18.41
N GLY A 119 12.43 16.56 -18.13
CA GLY A 119 11.39 16.80 -19.13
C GLY A 119 10.44 15.63 -19.38
N GLN A 120 10.76 14.42 -18.90
CA GLN A 120 9.89 13.26 -19.10
C GLN A 120 8.63 13.29 -18.28
N VAL A 121 7.58 12.67 -18.81
CA VAL A 121 6.33 12.31 -18.14
C VAL A 121 6.49 10.90 -17.56
N VAL A 122 6.44 10.79 -16.25
CA VAL A 122 6.68 9.55 -15.48
C VAL A 122 5.40 9.13 -14.79
N LEU A 123 4.88 7.96 -15.13
CA LEU A 123 3.74 7.34 -14.46
C LEU A 123 4.27 6.47 -13.33
N LEU A 124 4.01 6.87 -12.09
CA LEU A 124 4.44 6.16 -10.89
C LEU A 124 3.30 5.36 -10.26
N ASP A 125 3.52 4.07 -10.16
CA ASP A 125 2.67 3.13 -9.43
C ASP A 125 2.78 3.31 -7.91
N ILE A 126 2.00 2.56 -7.17
CA ILE A 126 2.01 2.48 -5.71
C ILE A 126 3.17 1.62 -5.20
N GLY A 127 3.57 1.82 -3.96
CA GLY A 127 4.52 0.96 -3.27
C GLY A 127 5.69 1.72 -2.63
N ILE A 128 6.47 1.02 -1.80
CA ILE A 128 7.58 1.63 -1.06
C ILE A 128 8.72 2.01 -2.01
N THR A 129 9.04 1.18 -2.99
CA THR A 129 10.11 1.46 -3.96
C THR A 129 9.77 2.66 -4.84
N THR A 130 8.52 2.75 -5.34
CA THR A 130 8.04 3.88 -6.14
C THR A 130 7.92 5.17 -5.33
N LEU A 131 7.56 5.09 -4.04
CA LEU A 131 7.61 6.23 -3.14
C LEU A 131 9.06 6.75 -2.94
N ARG A 132 10.04 5.85 -2.78
CA ARG A 132 11.46 6.23 -2.70
C ARG A 132 11.93 6.86 -4.01
N LEU A 133 11.55 6.30 -5.15
CA LEU A 133 11.81 6.89 -6.46
C LEU A 133 11.23 8.31 -6.56
N ALA A 134 9.98 8.53 -6.13
CA ALA A 134 9.39 9.87 -6.11
C ALA A 134 10.25 10.87 -5.33
N ARG A 135 10.82 10.48 -4.19
CA ARG A 135 11.74 11.32 -3.41
C ARG A 135 13.03 11.68 -4.17
N HIS A 136 13.56 10.76 -5.00
CA HIS A 136 14.72 11.03 -5.87
C HIS A 136 14.39 11.91 -7.08
N LEU A 137 13.11 12.06 -7.43
CA LEU A 137 12.67 12.97 -8.49
C LEU A 137 12.42 14.39 -7.99
N ARG A 138 12.44 14.65 -6.68
CA ARG A 138 12.29 16.00 -6.13
C ARG A 138 13.33 16.97 -6.72
N GLY A 139 12.87 18.19 -7.00
CA GLY A 139 13.71 19.24 -7.57
C GLY A 139 14.12 19.02 -9.02
N ARG A 140 13.53 18.03 -9.71
CA ARG A 140 13.78 17.76 -11.13
C ARG A 140 12.60 18.22 -12.00
N PRO A 141 12.85 18.79 -13.17
CA PRO A 141 11.79 19.26 -14.08
C PRO A 141 11.15 18.05 -14.82
N VAL A 142 10.41 17.24 -14.10
CA VAL A 142 9.65 16.08 -14.64
C VAL A 142 8.17 16.23 -14.33
N THR A 143 7.32 15.59 -15.13
CA THR A 143 5.90 15.45 -14.80
C THR A 143 5.68 14.07 -14.20
N VAL A 144 5.17 14.00 -12.97
CA VAL A 144 4.81 12.75 -12.30
C VAL A 144 3.30 12.58 -12.30
N ILE A 145 2.83 11.49 -12.91
CA ILE A 145 1.42 11.05 -12.87
C ILE A 145 1.32 9.87 -11.91
N THR A 146 0.39 9.88 -10.96
CA THR A 146 0.25 8.80 -9.99
C THR A 146 -1.19 8.64 -9.47
N ASN A 147 -1.52 7.46 -8.98
CA ASN A 147 -2.71 7.18 -8.18
C ASN A 147 -2.37 6.98 -6.69
N SER A 148 -1.13 7.22 -6.27
CA SER A 148 -0.62 7.00 -4.92
C SER A 148 -0.72 8.26 -4.07
N LEU A 149 -1.45 8.22 -2.95
CA LEU A 149 -1.46 9.33 -1.99
C LEU A 149 -0.11 9.48 -1.27
N ALA A 150 0.70 8.42 -1.17
CA ALA A 150 2.03 8.50 -0.61
C ALA A 150 3.01 9.26 -1.54
N VAL A 151 2.90 9.06 -2.86
CA VAL A 151 3.66 9.84 -3.85
C VAL A 151 3.21 11.30 -3.85
N LEU A 152 1.88 11.55 -3.77
CA LEU A 152 1.34 12.91 -3.59
C LEU A 152 1.96 13.59 -2.37
N ASP A 153 1.93 12.96 -1.19
CA ASP A 153 2.49 13.51 0.04
C ASP A 153 4.00 13.81 -0.08
N ALA A 154 4.74 13.02 -0.87
CA ALA A 154 6.17 13.22 -1.09
C ALA A 154 6.50 14.39 -2.03
N LEU A 155 5.61 14.73 -2.97
CA LEU A 155 5.90 15.67 -4.06
C LEU A 155 5.05 16.94 -4.05
N ARG A 156 3.95 17.01 -3.29
CA ARG A 156 2.98 18.12 -3.34
C ARG A 156 3.56 19.50 -2.98
N ASP A 157 4.65 19.53 -2.21
CA ASP A 157 5.32 20.75 -1.78
C ASP A 157 6.60 21.03 -2.63
N ASP A 158 6.73 20.40 -3.81
CA ASP A 158 7.84 20.58 -4.73
C ASP A 158 7.43 21.49 -5.89
N ASP A 159 8.06 22.66 -6.00
CA ASP A 159 7.69 23.68 -6.99
C ASP A 159 8.24 23.38 -8.40
N ILE A 160 9.10 22.36 -8.56
CA ILE A 160 9.75 22.04 -9.83
C ILE A 160 9.07 20.84 -10.52
N VAL A 161 8.70 19.83 -9.74
CA VAL A 161 7.96 18.68 -10.25
C VAL A 161 6.53 19.07 -10.61
N THR A 162 6.10 18.79 -11.82
CA THR A 162 4.67 18.88 -12.17
C THR A 162 3.98 17.59 -11.70
N LEU A 163 3.09 17.71 -10.72
CA LEU A 163 2.41 16.55 -10.14
C LEU A 163 0.96 16.44 -10.61
N VAL A 164 0.60 15.31 -11.18
CA VAL A 164 -0.76 14.95 -11.60
C VAL A 164 -1.25 13.78 -10.78
N LEU A 165 -2.27 14.00 -9.95
CA LEU A 165 -2.94 12.93 -9.22
C LEU A 165 -4.15 12.44 -10.03
N LEU A 166 -4.20 11.15 -10.33
CA LEU A 166 -5.36 10.51 -10.97
C LEU A 166 -6.57 10.56 -10.04
N GLY A 167 -7.77 10.75 -10.60
CA GLY A 167 -9.02 10.69 -9.83
C GLY A 167 -9.37 9.27 -9.40
N GLY A 168 -10.34 9.11 -8.48
CA GLY A 168 -10.86 7.81 -8.09
C GLY A 168 -11.35 7.71 -6.65
N MET A 169 -11.75 6.50 -6.24
CA MET A 169 -12.07 6.19 -4.85
C MET A 169 -10.80 5.92 -4.06
N ILE A 170 -10.74 6.38 -2.83
CA ILE A 170 -9.60 6.08 -1.94
C ILE A 170 -9.73 4.65 -1.42
N GLY A 171 -8.78 3.79 -1.78
CA GLY A 171 -8.61 2.48 -1.18
C GLY A 171 -8.10 2.62 0.26
N ALA A 172 -8.96 2.34 1.24
CA ALA A 172 -8.69 2.62 2.65
C ALA A 172 -7.41 1.98 3.20
N LYS A 173 -7.02 0.79 2.70
CA LYS A 173 -5.84 0.05 3.16
C LYS A 173 -4.55 0.45 2.44
N THR A 174 -4.65 0.80 1.17
CA THR A 174 -3.50 1.02 0.29
C THR A 174 -3.14 2.49 0.15
N ARG A 175 -4.00 3.41 0.61
CA ARG A 175 -3.86 4.86 0.38
C ARG A 175 -3.63 5.17 -1.11
N THR A 176 -4.46 4.56 -1.96
CA THR A 176 -4.38 4.70 -3.41
C THR A 176 -5.74 5.03 -3.99
N LEU A 177 -5.75 5.71 -5.12
CA LEU A 177 -6.97 5.94 -5.88
C LEU A 177 -7.23 4.74 -6.79
N ILE A 178 -8.46 4.24 -6.77
CA ILE A 178 -8.88 3.01 -7.45
C ILE A 178 -10.27 3.18 -8.08
N GLY A 179 -10.63 2.23 -8.93
CA GLY A 179 -11.95 2.11 -9.53
C GLY A 179 -12.05 2.75 -10.91
N PRO A 180 -13.27 2.76 -11.49
CA PRO A 180 -13.50 3.16 -12.88
C PRO A 180 -13.00 4.57 -13.22
N LEU A 181 -13.13 5.53 -12.30
CA LEU A 181 -12.63 6.89 -12.52
C LEU A 181 -11.08 6.93 -12.64
N THR A 182 -10.37 6.09 -11.90
CA THR A 182 -8.90 5.99 -12.01
C THR A 182 -8.51 5.38 -13.37
N GLU A 183 -9.20 4.32 -13.78
CA GLU A 183 -8.96 3.66 -15.07
C GLU A 183 -9.30 4.57 -16.24
N GLU A 184 -10.41 5.34 -16.15
CA GLU A 184 -10.77 6.32 -17.16
C GLU A 184 -9.76 7.48 -17.22
N SER A 185 -9.25 7.95 -16.08
CA SER A 185 -8.22 8.98 -16.03
C SER A 185 -6.92 8.49 -16.69
N LEU A 186 -6.51 7.25 -16.42
CA LEU A 186 -5.37 6.60 -17.08
C LEU A 186 -5.55 6.50 -18.59
N ALA A 187 -6.77 6.24 -19.08
CA ALA A 187 -7.04 6.15 -20.53
C ALA A 187 -6.85 7.47 -21.28
N ARG A 188 -6.74 8.59 -20.57
CA ARG A 188 -6.62 9.94 -21.12
C ARG A 188 -5.23 10.54 -20.99
N VAL A 189 -4.29 9.81 -20.42
CA VAL A 189 -2.90 10.25 -20.27
C VAL A 189 -1.99 9.36 -21.10
N HIS A 190 -0.82 9.90 -21.42
CA HIS A 190 0.30 9.19 -22.01
C HIS A 190 1.55 9.53 -21.24
N ALA A 191 2.46 8.58 -21.05
CA ALA A 191 3.70 8.78 -20.31
C ALA A 191 4.89 8.26 -21.14
N ASP A 192 6.03 8.91 -20.98
CA ASP A 192 7.29 8.41 -21.57
C ASP A 192 7.73 7.12 -20.85
N VAL A 193 7.53 7.07 -19.52
CA VAL A 193 7.94 5.95 -18.68
C VAL A 193 6.89 5.62 -17.64
N ALA A 194 6.49 4.34 -17.57
CA ALA A 194 5.73 3.81 -16.42
C ALA A 194 6.65 2.99 -15.52
N VAL A 195 6.71 3.33 -14.23
CA VAL A 195 7.43 2.54 -13.23
C VAL A 195 6.43 1.80 -12.37
N ILE A 196 6.45 0.48 -12.48
CA ILE A 196 5.45 -0.43 -11.93
C ILE A 196 6.09 -1.35 -10.90
N SER A 197 5.39 -1.57 -9.80
CA SER A 197 5.75 -2.51 -8.74
C SER A 197 4.91 -3.78 -8.81
N SER A 198 5.34 -4.82 -8.08
CA SER A 198 4.58 -6.06 -7.93
C SER A 198 4.66 -6.61 -6.51
N THR A 199 3.77 -7.53 -6.15
CA THR A 199 3.92 -8.32 -4.92
C THR A 199 4.72 -9.59 -5.17
N GLY A 200 4.81 -10.07 -6.42
CA GLY A 200 5.61 -11.22 -6.77
C GLY A 200 5.86 -11.39 -8.25
N ILE A 201 6.95 -12.12 -8.54
CA ILE A 201 7.31 -12.63 -9.84
C ILE A 201 7.44 -14.15 -9.69
N LYS A 202 6.64 -14.88 -10.44
CA LYS A 202 6.63 -16.35 -10.38
C LYS A 202 7.81 -16.91 -11.17
N PRO A 203 8.28 -18.14 -10.90
CA PRO A 203 9.39 -18.75 -11.64
C PRO A 203 9.18 -18.80 -13.15
N GLU A 204 7.93 -18.96 -13.59
CA GLU A 204 7.53 -18.92 -15.00
C GLU A 204 7.45 -17.52 -15.60
N GLY A 205 7.83 -16.48 -14.83
CA GLY A 205 7.86 -15.09 -15.28
C GLY A 205 6.53 -14.34 -15.15
N ALA A 206 5.49 -14.91 -14.53
CA ALA A 206 4.24 -14.19 -14.30
C ALA A 206 4.44 -13.13 -13.21
N VAL A 207 4.20 -11.86 -13.54
CA VAL A 207 4.21 -10.73 -12.61
C VAL A 207 2.83 -10.59 -12.00
N VAL A 208 2.74 -10.61 -10.68
CA VAL A 208 1.47 -10.73 -9.93
C VAL A 208 1.33 -9.67 -8.83
N THR A 209 0.07 -9.44 -8.43
CA THR A 209 -0.31 -8.62 -7.27
C THR A 209 -1.40 -9.31 -6.45
N ASP A 210 -1.63 -8.83 -5.22
CA ASP A 210 -2.60 -9.43 -4.29
C ASP A 210 -4.03 -8.93 -4.51
N LEU A 211 -4.22 -7.81 -5.21
CA LEU A 211 -5.52 -7.16 -5.35
C LEU A 211 -5.93 -6.99 -6.83
N THR A 212 -7.16 -7.38 -7.15
CA THR A 212 -7.71 -7.33 -8.53
C THR A 212 -7.65 -5.93 -9.14
N HIS A 213 -8.07 -4.92 -8.38
CA HIS A 213 -8.08 -3.53 -8.86
C HIS A 213 -6.68 -2.97 -9.10
N GLU A 214 -5.67 -3.42 -8.34
CA GLU A 214 -4.27 -3.07 -8.61
C GLU A 214 -3.80 -3.70 -9.94
N ALA A 215 -4.15 -4.95 -10.19
CA ALA A 215 -3.78 -5.63 -11.44
C ALA A 215 -4.33 -4.91 -12.67
N SER A 216 -5.58 -4.44 -12.62
CA SER A 216 -6.21 -3.67 -13.70
C SER A 216 -5.48 -2.35 -13.95
N ILE A 217 -5.25 -1.57 -12.90
CA ILE A 217 -4.54 -0.29 -12.97
C ILE A 217 -3.11 -0.47 -13.50
N LYS A 218 -2.34 -1.43 -12.97
CA LYS A 218 -0.95 -1.69 -13.39
C LYS A 218 -0.86 -2.13 -14.85
N ARG A 219 -1.79 -2.95 -15.35
CA ARG A 219 -1.90 -3.27 -16.78
C ARG A 219 -2.10 -2.01 -17.61
N ARG A 220 -3.04 -1.17 -17.18
CA ARG A 220 -3.33 0.08 -17.89
C ARG A 220 -2.17 1.05 -17.87
N MET A 221 -1.46 1.17 -16.74
CA MET A 221 -0.24 1.99 -16.64
C MET A 221 0.81 1.58 -17.68
N ARG A 222 1.00 0.28 -17.87
CA ARG A 222 1.93 -0.25 -18.86
C ARG A 222 1.49 0.09 -20.31
N GLU A 223 0.18 0.00 -20.59
CA GLU A 223 -0.38 0.25 -21.92
C GLU A 223 -0.31 1.71 -22.38
N VAL A 224 -0.30 2.67 -21.44
CA VAL A 224 -0.32 4.11 -21.74
C VAL A 224 1.07 4.76 -21.65
N ALA A 225 2.12 3.97 -21.61
CA ALA A 225 3.51 4.46 -21.58
C ALA A 225 4.33 3.89 -22.73
N ASP A 226 5.27 4.69 -23.24
CA ASP A 226 6.21 4.27 -24.28
C ASP A 226 7.21 3.23 -23.77
N ARG A 227 7.58 3.33 -22.50
CA ARG A 227 8.50 2.39 -21.83
C ARG A 227 7.94 1.99 -20.46
N SER A 228 7.99 0.71 -20.15
CA SER A 228 7.55 0.13 -18.89
C SER A 228 8.73 -0.47 -18.13
N ILE A 229 8.94 -0.02 -16.88
CA ILE A 229 9.98 -0.50 -15.98
C ILE A 229 9.34 -1.21 -14.79
N LEU A 230 9.68 -2.48 -14.59
CA LEU A 230 9.32 -3.20 -13.36
C LEU A 230 10.40 -2.98 -12.31
N VAL A 231 10.00 -2.55 -11.09
CA VAL A 231 10.91 -2.44 -9.95
C VAL A 231 10.63 -3.57 -8.95
N ALA A 232 11.63 -4.40 -8.67
CA ALA A 232 11.46 -5.58 -7.84
C ALA A 232 12.74 -5.90 -7.04
N ASN A 233 12.65 -5.92 -5.71
CA ASN A 233 13.72 -6.39 -4.85
C ASN A 233 13.71 -7.93 -4.71
N THR A 234 14.72 -8.50 -4.08
CA THR A 234 14.91 -9.95 -3.91
C THR A 234 13.68 -10.67 -3.36
N SER A 235 12.94 -10.05 -2.42
CA SER A 235 11.75 -10.67 -1.80
C SER A 235 10.60 -10.92 -2.77
N LYS A 236 10.69 -10.44 -4.01
CA LYS A 236 9.69 -10.65 -5.07
C LYS A 236 9.98 -11.91 -5.90
N PHE A 237 11.06 -12.65 -5.63
CA PHE A 237 11.52 -13.85 -6.38
C PHE A 237 11.72 -15.08 -5.48
N PRO A 238 10.82 -16.06 -5.42
CA PRO A 238 9.44 -15.99 -5.89
C PRO A 238 8.60 -15.19 -4.89
N GLY A 239 7.73 -14.32 -5.40
CA GLY A 239 6.81 -13.57 -4.57
C GLY A 239 5.41 -14.18 -4.53
N SER A 240 4.51 -13.57 -3.76
CA SER A 240 3.10 -13.92 -3.68
C SER A 240 2.25 -13.08 -4.64
N GLY A 241 0.99 -13.46 -4.78
CA GLY A 241 -0.02 -12.75 -5.56
C GLY A 241 -0.90 -13.68 -6.35
N SER A 242 -2.19 -13.34 -6.43
CA SER A 242 -3.23 -14.13 -7.09
C SER A 242 -3.66 -13.55 -8.44
N TYR A 243 -3.39 -12.25 -8.68
CA TYR A 243 -3.85 -11.56 -9.88
C TYR A 243 -2.67 -11.20 -10.76
N ARG A 244 -2.69 -11.74 -11.99
CA ARG A 244 -1.63 -11.48 -12.97
C ARG A 244 -1.72 -10.04 -13.48
N ILE A 245 -0.59 -9.34 -13.49
CA ILE A 245 -0.40 -8.05 -14.13
C ILE A 245 -0.01 -8.27 -15.60
N ALA A 246 1.09 -8.98 -15.83
CA ALA A 246 1.71 -9.21 -17.13
C ALA A 246 2.66 -10.42 -17.06
N SER A 247 3.32 -10.76 -18.14
CA SER A 247 4.57 -11.53 -18.12
C SER A 247 5.76 -10.60 -17.89
N LEU A 248 6.83 -11.10 -17.32
CA LEU A 248 8.07 -10.33 -17.17
C LEU A 248 8.63 -9.87 -18.53
N SER A 249 8.46 -10.69 -19.58
CA SER A 249 8.79 -10.35 -20.96
C SER A 249 7.95 -9.24 -21.58
N ASP A 250 6.87 -8.82 -20.95
CA ASP A 250 6.03 -7.72 -21.44
C ASP A 250 6.54 -6.34 -20.95
N PHE A 251 7.59 -6.32 -20.13
CA PHE A 251 8.25 -5.10 -19.66
C PHE A 251 9.51 -4.83 -20.50
N ASP A 252 9.82 -3.56 -20.70
CA ASP A 252 11.04 -3.13 -21.42
C ASP A 252 12.28 -3.28 -20.56
N ALA A 253 12.14 -3.05 -19.25
CA ALA A 253 13.21 -3.22 -18.28
C ALA A 253 12.73 -3.74 -16.93
N ILE A 254 13.65 -4.39 -16.20
CA ILE A 254 13.51 -4.65 -14.77
C ILE A 254 14.70 -4.04 -14.03
N VAL A 255 14.41 -3.27 -12.98
CA VAL A 255 15.42 -2.78 -12.04
C VAL A 255 15.34 -3.61 -10.77
N THR A 256 16.43 -4.30 -10.44
CA THR A 256 16.51 -5.25 -9.33
C THR A 256 17.91 -5.27 -8.74
N THR A 257 18.17 -6.16 -7.77
CA THR A 257 19.49 -6.33 -7.15
C THR A 257 20.19 -7.61 -7.62
N ASP A 258 21.49 -7.74 -7.32
CA ASP A 258 22.29 -8.93 -7.66
C ASP A 258 21.78 -10.21 -7.00
N ARG A 259 21.01 -10.08 -5.91
CA ARG A 259 20.46 -11.20 -5.13
C ARG A 259 19.15 -11.75 -5.68
N ALA A 260 18.58 -11.13 -6.71
CA ALA A 260 17.35 -11.60 -7.37
C ALA A 260 17.60 -12.90 -8.14
N ASP A 261 16.54 -13.72 -8.33
CA ASP A 261 16.65 -15.05 -8.95
C ASP A 261 17.25 -14.99 -10.36
N ALA A 262 18.48 -15.51 -10.48
CA ALA A 262 19.25 -15.47 -11.70
C ALA A 262 18.57 -16.24 -12.85
N THR A 263 17.83 -17.31 -12.54
CA THR A 263 17.16 -18.13 -13.57
C THR A 263 16.03 -17.35 -14.22
N THR A 264 15.18 -16.72 -13.42
CA THR A 264 14.07 -15.88 -13.90
C THR A 264 14.60 -14.67 -14.68
N LEU A 265 15.67 -14.00 -14.18
CA LEU A 265 16.27 -12.86 -14.87
C LEU A 265 16.93 -13.24 -16.19
N ALA A 266 17.61 -14.40 -16.26
CA ALA A 266 18.20 -14.90 -17.51
C ALA A 266 17.12 -15.24 -18.56
N ALA A 267 15.97 -15.74 -18.15
CA ALA A 267 14.84 -15.97 -19.04
C ALA A 267 14.27 -14.66 -19.58
N ALA A 268 14.13 -13.64 -18.74
CA ALA A 268 13.67 -12.30 -19.13
C ALA A 268 14.65 -11.63 -20.12
N ALA A 269 15.95 -11.69 -19.83
CA ALA A 269 16.98 -11.15 -20.73
C ALA A 269 16.97 -11.80 -22.12
N ARG A 270 16.78 -13.14 -22.19
CA ARG A 270 16.62 -13.83 -23.48
C ARG A 270 15.36 -13.41 -24.24
N ALA A 271 14.34 -12.96 -23.55
CA ALA A 271 13.13 -12.40 -24.15
C ALA A 271 13.24 -10.91 -24.54
N GLY A 272 14.42 -10.30 -24.34
CA GLY A 272 14.69 -8.90 -24.72
C GLY A 272 14.49 -7.88 -23.61
N VAL A 273 14.19 -8.30 -22.38
CA VAL A 273 14.04 -7.38 -21.24
C VAL A 273 15.42 -6.87 -20.79
N GLU A 274 15.56 -5.57 -20.66
CA GLU A 274 16.76 -4.95 -20.09
C GLU A 274 16.83 -5.25 -18.58
N ILE A 275 17.96 -5.81 -18.11
CA ILE A 275 18.19 -6.10 -16.70
C ILE A 275 19.14 -5.05 -16.11
N VAL A 276 18.60 -4.15 -15.30
CA VAL A 276 19.38 -3.13 -14.57
C VAL A 276 19.60 -3.61 -13.14
N ARG A 277 20.87 -3.71 -12.73
CA ARG A 277 21.27 -4.10 -11.38
C ARG A 277 21.63 -2.86 -10.57
N ALA A 278 21.03 -2.75 -9.36
CA ALA A 278 21.15 -1.60 -8.49
C ALA A 278 22.04 -1.88 -7.26
#